data_75bfbbcdfb2b7ff74f779cfa3ab4ffa0
#
_entry.id   75bfbbcdfb2b7ff74f779cfa3ab4ffa0
#
_cell.length_a   1.000
_cell.length_b   1.000
_cell.length_c   1.000
_cell.angle_alpha   90.00
_cell.angle_beta   90.00
_cell.angle_gamma   90.00
#
_symmetry.space_group_name_H-M   'P 1'
#
loop_
_entity.id
_entity.type
_entity.pdbx_description
1 polymer ?
#
loop_
_entity_poly.entity_id
_entity_poly.type
_entity_poly.pdbx_seq_one_letter_code
_entity_poly.pdbx_strand_id
1 'polypeptide(L)'
;MKKKILSLLLALCFVMALVPMTAFAAGTTDSWDGTADTSWYDENETEFHLQTAEQLAGMAKLINGDMANFKDKTIYLENDLDLGGHEWISIGDGANTDVGSFQGVFDGQSHVVYNLYSHEGLKSENKDNNNNLYRNGLFGSIYNATVKNLGIENADIVIPMKDGSTYGKGILVDWMTHSTINNCYTTGSITGGSYIEKYIGGIAGFLNGNNSISQCYSTAAITGNYDGEYYAEQEGGLEPMDCWDSLGGIVGASYRGQVTISDCWFGGEIVVNSIQAPVGGIIGYGKGVSMVNCLVATKEIGNDGLENTYWLGYVVDVSAENCFWSADDRYGSNVSNEESGNSAGTATNDFNSDDVLLGLQANAGSDVEWVSGIGHPTFVWDDNNIPADYTAVDAAIARATALDSSLYTNYSAVEDSINSVDRAKSKAQQTEVDAMAKAIEDAIAALQYKDADYTKVDAAIAKANALNKDNYKDFTGVEAAVNAVTRGKNITEQTEVDAMAKAIEDAIAALQYKDADYTKVDAAIAKANALNKDNYKDFTGVEVAVNAVTRGKNITEQSEVDKMAKAIEDAIAALEKKPASTKPGTSDKSPLTGNTSNLALWISLLLASGGATLAATVAGRKKKYNR
;
A
#
# COMPACT_ATOMS: atom_id res chain seq x y z
N MET A 1 -2.95 -43.26 -4.63
CA MET A 1 -3.53 -42.35 -5.63
C MET A 1 -3.57 -40.89 -5.15
N LYS A 2 -3.98 -40.57 -3.93
CA LYS A 2 -4.06 -39.16 -3.44
C LYS A 2 -2.71 -38.39 -3.41
N LYS A 3 -1.56 -39.03 -3.14
CA LYS A 3 -0.23 -38.37 -3.15
C LYS A 3 0.30 -38.05 -4.55
N LYS A 4 -0.12 -38.77 -5.59
CA LYS A 4 0.27 -38.50 -6.99
C LYS A 4 -0.55 -37.38 -7.62
N ILE A 5 -1.79 -37.17 -7.17
CA ILE A 5 -2.66 -36.06 -7.62
C ILE A 5 -2.20 -34.76 -7.01
N LEU A 6 -1.75 -34.76 -5.74
CA LEU A 6 -1.21 -33.57 -5.07
C LEU A 6 0.11 -33.11 -5.69
N SER A 7 1.00 -34.04 -6.08
CA SER A 7 2.25 -33.69 -6.76
C SER A 7 2.04 -33.21 -8.19
N LEU A 8 0.98 -33.67 -8.87
CA LEU A 8 0.64 -33.19 -10.22
C LEU A 8 0.01 -31.78 -10.18
N LEU A 9 -0.80 -31.49 -9.15
CA LEU A 9 -1.34 -30.14 -8.91
C LEU A 9 -0.25 -29.16 -8.52
N LEU A 10 0.72 -29.55 -7.68
CA LEU A 10 1.88 -28.69 -7.36
C LEU A 10 2.78 -28.45 -8.58
N ALA A 11 2.98 -29.46 -9.45
CA ALA A 11 3.75 -29.32 -10.68
C ALA A 11 3.02 -28.43 -11.70
N LEU A 12 1.68 -28.48 -11.75
CA LEU A 12 0.89 -27.62 -12.63
C LEU A 12 0.88 -26.16 -12.16
N CYS A 13 0.88 -25.90 -10.85
CA CYS A 13 1.06 -24.57 -10.28
C CYS A 13 2.47 -24.01 -10.54
N PHE A 14 3.51 -24.86 -10.53
CA PHE A 14 4.88 -24.43 -10.84
C PHE A 14 5.09 -24.17 -12.35
N VAL A 15 4.38 -24.86 -13.24
CA VAL A 15 4.46 -24.61 -14.68
C VAL A 15 3.71 -23.35 -15.09
N MET A 16 2.62 -22.98 -14.38
CA MET A 16 1.94 -21.69 -14.58
C MET A 16 2.73 -20.49 -14.01
N ALA A 17 3.63 -20.72 -13.06
CA ALA A 17 4.53 -19.68 -12.54
C ALA A 17 5.79 -19.46 -13.42
N LEU A 18 5.99 -20.28 -14.46
CA LEU A 18 7.09 -20.18 -15.42
C LEU A 18 6.63 -19.76 -16.83
N VAL A 19 5.36 -19.42 -17.02
CA VAL A 19 4.97 -18.58 -18.15
C VAL A 19 5.60 -17.23 -17.83
N PRO A 20 6.58 -16.72 -18.60
CA PRO A 20 6.94 -15.34 -18.48
C PRO A 20 5.63 -14.59 -18.71
N MET A 21 5.11 -13.93 -17.66
CA MET A 21 4.28 -12.77 -17.89
C MET A 21 5.19 -11.87 -18.73
N THR A 22 5.02 -11.91 -20.04
CA THR A 22 5.31 -10.74 -20.80
C THR A 22 4.45 -9.69 -20.12
N ALA A 23 5.07 -8.92 -19.19
CA ALA A 23 4.62 -7.59 -18.99
C ALA A 23 4.31 -7.10 -20.41
N PHE A 24 3.08 -6.73 -20.70
CA PHE A 24 2.86 -5.71 -21.67
C PHE A 24 3.67 -4.54 -21.10
N ALA A 25 4.95 -4.50 -21.44
CA ALA A 25 5.64 -3.26 -21.52
C ALA A 25 4.72 -2.46 -22.43
N ALA A 26 4.14 -1.39 -21.93
CA ALA A 26 3.77 -0.27 -22.76
C ALA A 26 4.92 -0.20 -23.76
N GLY A 27 4.60 -0.43 -25.04
CA GLY A 27 5.66 -0.67 -26.03
C GLY A 27 6.69 0.39 -25.78
N THR A 28 7.95 0.01 -25.61
CA THR A 28 9.03 0.98 -25.62
C THR A 28 8.92 1.63 -26.98
N THR A 29 8.19 2.76 -27.02
CA THR A 29 8.26 3.65 -28.17
C THR A 29 9.74 3.99 -28.24
N ASP A 30 10.42 3.56 -29.28
CA ASP A 30 11.78 4.02 -29.50
C ASP A 30 11.68 5.54 -29.50
N SER A 31 12.39 6.19 -28.60
CA SER A 31 12.38 7.64 -28.48
C SER A 31 12.80 8.23 -29.82
N TRP A 32 12.03 9.20 -30.30
CA TRP A 32 12.32 9.90 -31.55
C TRP A 32 13.76 10.47 -31.59
N ASP A 33 14.44 10.32 -32.71
CA ASP A 33 15.84 10.75 -32.91
C ASP A 33 15.97 12.14 -33.54
N GLY A 34 14.87 12.88 -33.71
CA GLY A 34 14.83 14.19 -34.35
C GLY A 34 14.74 14.14 -35.90
N THR A 35 14.63 12.97 -36.52
CA THR A 35 14.51 12.85 -37.97
C THR A 35 13.06 12.89 -38.46
N ALA A 36 12.84 13.17 -39.74
CA ALA A 36 11.52 13.28 -40.35
C ALA A 36 11.40 12.33 -41.56
N ASP A 37 10.46 11.40 -41.50
CA ASP A 37 10.11 10.46 -42.57
C ASP A 37 8.86 10.92 -43.32
N THR A 38 9.02 11.24 -44.62
CA THR A 38 7.92 11.61 -45.52
C THR A 38 7.54 10.52 -46.51
N SER A 39 8.18 9.35 -46.42
CA SER A 39 8.03 8.25 -47.41
C SER A 39 6.62 7.63 -47.43
N TRP A 40 5.84 7.86 -46.35
CA TRP A 40 4.45 7.38 -46.22
C TRP A 40 3.43 8.22 -47.01
N TYR A 41 3.80 9.42 -47.44
CA TYR A 41 2.84 10.34 -48.09
C TYR A 41 2.69 10.03 -49.60
N ASP A 42 1.44 9.89 -50.04
CA ASP A 42 1.01 9.86 -51.44
C ASP A 42 -0.12 10.89 -51.64
N GLU A 43 0.03 11.81 -52.60
CA GLU A 43 -0.94 12.87 -52.86
C GLU A 43 -2.34 12.34 -53.24
N ASN A 44 -2.42 11.12 -53.80
CA ASN A 44 -3.66 10.49 -54.24
C ASN A 44 -4.43 9.78 -53.11
N GLU A 45 -3.78 9.51 -52.00
CA GLU A 45 -4.44 8.89 -50.84
C GLU A 45 -5.19 9.95 -50.01
N THR A 46 -6.25 9.50 -49.37
CA THR A 46 -7.11 10.34 -48.51
C THR A 46 -7.02 10.00 -47.04
N GLU A 47 -6.45 8.86 -46.73
CA GLU A 47 -6.27 8.36 -45.36
C GLU A 47 -4.83 7.94 -45.14
N PHE A 48 -4.24 8.32 -44.01
CA PHE A 48 -2.88 8.03 -43.63
C PHE A 48 -2.81 7.53 -42.20
N HIS A 49 -1.94 6.56 -41.95
CA HIS A 49 -1.78 5.92 -40.67
C HIS A 49 -0.34 6.10 -40.17
N LEU A 50 -0.16 6.99 -39.19
CA LEU A 50 1.15 7.29 -38.61
C LEU A 50 1.42 6.38 -37.43
N GLN A 51 2.57 5.70 -37.45
CA GLN A 51 2.97 4.72 -36.46
C GLN A 51 4.18 5.14 -35.63
N THR A 52 4.93 6.16 -36.10
CA THR A 52 6.18 6.59 -35.47
C THR A 52 6.29 8.12 -35.38
N ALA A 53 7.14 8.61 -34.49
CA ALA A 53 7.38 10.04 -34.33
C ALA A 53 8.08 10.66 -35.54
N GLU A 54 8.90 9.91 -36.27
CA GLU A 54 9.54 10.33 -37.54
C GLU A 54 8.48 10.60 -38.60
N GLN A 55 7.41 9.79 -38.66
CA GLN A 55 6.29 10.00 -39.58
C GLN A 55 5.49 11.25 -39.21
N LEU A 56 5.26 11.48 -37.93
CA LEU A 56 4.59 12.71 -37.46
C LEU A 56 5.47 13.94 -37.75
N ALA A 57 6.78 13.88 -37.56
CA ALA A 57 7.72 14.92 -37.95
C ALA A 57 7.78 15.09 -39.49
N GLY A 58 7.58 14.02 -40.24
CA GLY A 58 7.40 14.03 -41.69
C GLY A 58 6.21 14.84 -42.15
N MET A 59 5.08 14.73 -41.44
CA MET A 59 3.88 15.54 -41.65
C MET A 59 4.19 17.04 -41.48
N ALA A 60 4.89 17.41 -40.39
CA ALA A 60 5.34 18.78 -40.17
C ALA A 60 6.18 19.29 -41.33
N LYS A 61 7.13 18.49 -41.81
CA LYS A 61 8.00 18.82 -42.93
C LYS A 61 7.21 19.04 -44.25
N LEU A 62 6.19 18.23 -44.50
CA LEU A 62 5.33 18.36 -45.69
C LEU A 62 4.54 19.66 -45.68
N ILE A 63 3.95 20.02 -44.56
CA ILE A 63 3.12 21.21 -44.40
C ILE A 63 3.96 22.48 -44.42
N ASN A 64 5.04 22.52 -43.62
CA ASN A 64 5.94 23.67 -43.52
C ASN A 64 6.72 23.96 -44.81
N GLY A 65 6.88 22.94 -45.65
CA GLY A 65 7.47 23.06 -46.98
C GLY A 65 6.47 23.38 -48.09
N ASP A 66 5.22 23.69 -47.81
CA ASP A 66 4.12 23.93 -48.76
C ASP A 66 3.90 22.77 -49.74
N MET A 67 4.30 21.55 -49.39
CA MET A 67 4.16 20.35 -50.23
C MET A 67 2.78 19.69 -50.07
N ALA A 68 2.15 19.81 -48.91
CA ALA A 68 0.80 19.31 -48.63
C ALA A 68 0.17 20.10 -47.48
N ASN A 69 -1.14 20.29 -47.53
CA ASN A 69 -1.91 20.87 -46.44
C ASN A 69 -2.92 19.90 -45.84
N PHE A 70 -3.04 18.70 -46.42
CA PHE A 70 -3.94 17.61 -46.04
C PHE A 70 -5.46 17.97 -46.11
N LYS A 71 -5.85 18.98 -46.84
CA LYS A 71 -7.25 19.30 -47.08
C LYS A 71 -8.01 18.08 -47.62
N ASP A 72 -9.19 17.80 -47.05
CA ASP A 72 -10.05 16.67 -47.40
C ASP A 72 -9.37 15.28 -47.13
N LYS A 73 -8.36 15.23 -46.28
CA LYS A 73 -7.63 14.02 -45.89
C LYS A 73 -7.72 13.77 -44.39
N THR A 74 -7.62 12.50 -44.00
CA THR A 74 -7.60 12.09 -42.59
C THR A 74 -6.26 11.45 -42.23
N ILE A 75 -5.71 11.86 -41.13
CA ILE A 75 -4.50 11.30 -40.51
C ILE A 75 -4.92 10.56 -39.24
N TYR A 76 -4.58 9.30 -39.16
CA TYR A 76 -4.79 8.46 -37.97
C TYR A 76 -3.46 8.24 -37.27
N LEU A 77 -3.45 8.38 -35.94
CA LEU A 77 -2.35 7.95 -35.11
C LEU A 77 -2.61 6.50 -34.68
N GLU A 78 -1.66 5.60 -34.90
CA GLU A 78 -1.84 4.15 -34.65
C GLU A 78 -1.15 3.66 -33.37
N ASN A 79 -0.27 4.48 -32.79
CA ASN A 79 0.47 4.18 -31.58
C ASN A 79 0.66 5.43 -30.75
N ASP A 80 0.93 5.24 -29.46
CA ASP A 80 1.51 6.29 -28.65
C ASP A 80 2.91 6.65 -29.17
N LEU A 81 3.24 7.93 -29.20
CA LEU A 81 4.53 8.42 -29.70
C LEU A 81 5.31 9.14 -28.62
N ASP A 82 6.61 8.82 -28.48
CA ASP A 82 7.51 9.54 -27.59
C ASP A 82 8.46 10.44 -28.43
N LEU A 83 8.34 11.76 -28.25
CA LEU A 83 9.19 12.75 -28.90
C LEU A 83 10.57 12.90 -28.24
N GLY A 84 10.83 12.14 -27.18
CA GLY A 84 12.15 12.01 -26.56
C GLY A 84 12.76 13.29 -25.97
N GLY A 85 11.98 14.37 -25.87
CA GLY A 85 12.50 15.67 -25.45
C GLY A 85 13.42 16.34 -26.48
N HIS A 86 13.38 15.92 -27.75
CA HIS A 86 14.02 16.64 -28.84
C HIS A 86 13.23 17.88 -29.24
N GLU A 87 13.93 18.94 -29.71
CA GLU A 87 13.29 20.16 -30.17
C GLU A 87 12.25 19.85 -31.26
N TRP A 88 10.99 20.12 -30.98
CA TRP A 88 9.87 19.85 -31.87
C TRP A 88 9.71 20.96 -32.90
N ILE A 89 9.51 20.57 -34.15
CA ILE A 89 9.13 21.47 -35.24
C ILE A 89 7.61 21.39 -35.39
N SER A 90 6.91 22.43 -34.99
CA SER A 90 5.45 22.47 -35.01
C SER A 90 4.86 22.16 -36.40
N ILE A 91 3.76 21.45 -36.43
CA ILE A 91 3.00 21.16 -37.65
C ILE A 91 2.26 22.41 -38.10
N GLY A 92 2.69 23.02 -39.20
CA GLY A 92 2.14 24.26 -39.71
C GLY A 92 2.84 25.51 -39.19
N ASP A 93 3.32 26.33 -40.12
CA ASP A 93 3.98 27.60 -39.87
C ASP A 93 3.12 28.82 -40.27
N GLY A 94 1.94 28.57 -40.83
CA GLY A 94 1.02 29.59 -41.34
C GLY A 94 0.48 30.55 -40.29
N ALA A 95 0.10 31.72 -40.74
CA ALA A 95 -0.56 32.71 -39.91
C ALA A 95 -1.93 33.09 -40.52
N ASN A 96 -3.00 32.48 -40.00
CA ASN A 96 -4.37 32.87 -40.39
C ASN A 96 -4.73 32.65 -41.87
N THR A 97 -4.00 31.80 -42.57
CA THR A 97 -4.21 31.52 -43.99
C THR A 97 -4.23 30.00 -44.23
N ASP A 98 -4.70 29.62 -45.43
CA ASP A 98 -4.66 28.24 -45.90
C ASP A 98 -3.24 27.76 -46.24
N VAL A 99 -2.31 28.68 -46.42
CA VAL A 99 -0.91 28.38 -46.72
C VAL A 99 -0.16 28.11 -45.42
N GLY A 100 0.61 27.04 -45.36
CA GLY A 100 1.40 26.66 -44.22
C GLY A 100 0.56 26.22 -42.99
N SER A 101 -0.71 25.87 -43.17
CA SER A 101 -1.57 25.39 -42.10
C SER A 101 -2.07 23.97 -42.40
N PHE A 102 -2.26 23.17 -41.35
CA PHE A 102 -2.95 21.89 -41.47
C PHE A 102 -4.46 22.12 -41.72
N GLN A 103 -5.03 21.39 -42.70
CA GLN A 103 -6.41 21.57 -43.12
C GLN A 103 -7.27 20.31 -43.14
N GLY A 104 -6.73 19.20 -42.66
CA GLY A 104 -7.38 17.89 -42.63
C GLY A 104 -8.11 17.57 -41.33
N VAL A 105 -8.37 16.28 -41.17
CA VAL A 105 -8.78 15.67 -39.93
C VAL A 105 -7.56 14.95 -39.34
N PHE A 106 -7.17 15.27 -38.11
CA PHE A 106 -6.20 14.51 -37.34
C PHE A 106 -6.96 13.77 -36.24
N ASP A 107 -7.00 12.45 -36.31
CA ASP A 107 -7.62 11.57 -35.35
C ASP A 107 -6.53 10.81 -34.58
N GLY A 108 -6.33 11.19 -33.34
CA GLY A 108 -5.35 10.53 -32.45
C GLY A 108 -5.76 9.14 -31.99
N GLN A 109 -6.99 8.69 -32.28
CA GLN A 109 -7.52 7.36 -31.88
C GLN A 109 -7.32 7.04 -30.40
N SER A 110 -7.32 8.06 -29.54
CA SER A 110 -7.03 8.01 -28.08
C SER A 110 -5.57 7.67 -27.75
N HIS A 111 -4.66 7.79 -28.71
CA HIS A 111 -3.22 7.71 -28.48
C HIS A 111 -2.66 9.00 -27.90
N VAL A 112 -1.47 8.88 -27.32
CA VAL A 112 -0.77 9.94 -26.59
C VAL A 112 0.55 10.29 -27.29
N VAL A 113 0.83 11.59 -27.38
CA VAL A 113 2.14 12.12 -27.73
C VAL A 113 2.86 12.55 -26.46
N TYR A 114 3.95 11.87 -26.12
CA TYR A 114 4.74 12.12 -24.91
C TYR A 114 5.94 13.04 -25.18
N ASN A 115 6.31 13.79 -24.14
CA ASN A 115 7.57 14.54 -24.08
C ASN A 115 7.73 15.55 -25.21
N LEU A 116 6.65 16.26 -25.55
CA LEU A 116 6.71 17.39 -26.49
C LEU A 116 7.62 18.48 -25.91
N TYR A 117 8.79 18.67 -26.52
CA TYR A 117 9.77 19.67 -26.08
C TYR A 117 9.95 20.76 -27.13
N SER A 118 9.77 22.04 -26.78
CA SER A 118 9.95 23.16 -27.67
C SER A 118 10.43 24.40 -26.92
N HIS A 119 11.70 24.70 -27.01
CA HIS A 119 12.36 25.84 -26.39
C HIS A 119 12.86 26.87 -27.39
N GLU A 120 13.09 26.48 -28.64
CA GLU A 120 13.52 27.40 -29.70
C GLU A 120 12.35 27.85 -30.59
N GLY A 121 11.36 27.01 -30.75
CA GLY A 121 10.21 27.20 -31.61
C GLY A 121 10.54 27.24 -33.11
N LEU A 122 9.59 26.80 -33.93
CA LEU A 122 9.68 26.93 -35.38
C LEU A 122 9.59 28.41 -35.77
N LYS A 123 10.67 28.93 -36.36
CA LYS A 123 10.68 30.27 -36.92
C LYS A 123 10.09 30.26 -38.33
N SER A 124 8.96 30.91 -38.52
CA SER A 124 8.38 31.21 -39.84
C SER A 124 8.62 32.66 -40.21
N GLU A 125 9.04 32.89 -41.46
CA GLU A 125 9.10 34.24 -42.00
C GLU A 125 7.71 34.63 -42.53
N ASN A 126 7.01 35.51 -41.79
CA ASN A 126 5.80 36.11 -42.34
C ASN A 126 6.19 36.99 -43.54
N LYS A 127 5.90 36.49 -44.75
CA LYS A 127 6.23 37.15 -46.03
C LYS A 127 5.56 38.51 -46.21
N ASP A 128 4.48 38.79 -45.45
CA ASP A 128 3.66 39.99 -45.63
C ASP A 128 4.12 41.21 -44.83
N ASN A 129 4.80 41.02 -43.68
CA ASN A 129 5.15 42.13 -42.78
C ASN A 129 6.55 42.06 -42.12
N ASN A 130 7.44 41.18 -42.56
CA ASN A 130 8.79 40.95 -42.04
C ASN A 130 8.85 40.57 -40.55
N ASN A 131 7.75 40.17 -39.93
CA ASN A 131 7.75 39.68 -38.55
C ASN A 131 7.99 38.19 -38.50
N ASN A 132 8.93 37.79 -37.66
CA ASN A 132 9.17 36.37 -37.42
C ASN A 132 8.06 35.83 -36.53
N LEU A 133 7.39 34.79 -36.98
CA LEU A 133 6.46 34.02 -36.15
C LEU A 133 7.21 32.82 -35.57
N TYR A 134 7.06 32.60 -34.30
CA TYR A 134 7.57 31.40 -33.64
C TYR A 134 6.40 30.48 -33.31
N ARG A 135 6.53 29.19 -33.55
CA ARG A 135 5.54 28.16 -33.25
C ARG A 135 6.13 27.13 -32.32
N ASN A 136 5.41 26.77 -31.25
CA ASN A 136 5.92 25.92 -30.19
C ASN A 136 5.01 24.72 -29.90
N GLY A 137 3.68 24.81 -30.14
CA GLY A 137 2.73 23.73 -29.94
C GLY A 137 2.95 22.53 -30.85
N LEU A 138 2.29 21.42 -30.60
CA LEU A 138 2.31 20.28 -31.53
C LEU A 138 1.91 20.73 -32.93
N PHE A 139 0.79 21.45 -33.03
CA PHE A 139 0.40 22.17 -34.24
C PHE A 139 0.70 23.68 -34.09
N GLY A 140 1.46 24.24 -34.99
CA GLY A 140 1.71 25.67 -35.04
C GLY A 140 0.53 26.43 -35.65
N SER A 141 -0.14 25.86 -36.67
CA SER A 141 -1.33 26.47 -37.29
C SER A 141 -2.28 25.43 -37.88
N ILE A 142 -3.58 25.57 -37.58
CA ILE A 142 -4.63 24.78 -38.18
C ILE A 142 -5.69 25.71 -38.81
N TYR A 143 -6.22 25.34 -39.98
CA TYR A 143 -7.17 26.14 -40.73
C TYR A 143 -8.26 25.26 -41.38
N ASN A 144 -9.53 25.49 -41.08
CA ASN A 144 -10.66 24.63 -41.50
C ASN A 144 -10.41 23.14 -41.19
N ALA A 145 -9.79 22.85 -40.07
CA ALA A 145 -9.31 21.52 -39.69
C ALA A 145 -10.07 20.96 -38.48
N THR A 146 -9.91 19.67 -38.29
CA THR A 146 -10.37 18.98 -37.05
C THR A 146 -9.21 18.23 -36.41
N VAL A 147 -9.00 18.45 -35.13
CA VAL A 147 -8.08 17.64 -34.29
C VAL A 147 -8.91 16.97 -33.20
N LYS A 148 -8.83 15.66 -33.08
CA LYS A 148 -9.64 14.93 -32.12
C LYS A 148 -8.97 13.69 -31.54
N ASN A 149 -9.48 13.23 -30.38
CA ASN A 149 -9.09 11.99 -29.72
C ASN A 149 -7.57 11.90 -29.46
N LEU A 150 -6.94 12.96 -28.97
CA LEU A 150 -5.50 13.06 -28.81
C LEU A 150 -5.10 13.54 -27.43
N GLY A 151 -4.18 12.80 -26.79
CA GLY A 151 -3.50 13.23 -25.56
C GLY A 151 -2.12 13.82 -25.86
N ILE A 152 -1.70 14.83 -25.07
CA ILE A 152 -0.30 15.27 -25.00
C ILE A 152 0.12 15.21 -23.53
N GLU A 153 1.15 14.43 -23.22
CA GLU A 153 1.65 14.29 -21.86
C GLU A 153 3.11 14.71 -21.73
N ASN A 154 3.40 15.31 -20.57
CA ASN A 154 4.74 15.82 -20.24
C ASN A 154 5.28 16.84 -21.25
N ALA A 155 4.43 17.74 -21.74
CA ALA A 155 4.92 18.84 -22.57
C ALA A 155 5.85 19.78 -21.78
N ASP A 156 6.94 20.20 -22.40
CA ASP A 156 7.87 21.19 -21.89
C ASP A 156 8.10 22.28 -22.94
N ILE A 157 7.30 23.34 -22.85
CA ILE A 157 7.33 24.44 -23.80
C ILE A 157 7.84 25.71 -23.12
N VAL A 158 8.91 26.25 -23.66
CA VAL A 158 9.45 27.56 -23.27
C VAL A 158 9.40 28.49 -24.45
N ILE A 159 8.61 29.55 -24.36
CA ILE A 159 8.46 30.54 -25.43
C ILE A 159 9.70 31.44 -25.40
N PRO A 160 10.51 31.46 -26.46
CA PRO A 160 11.76 32.20 -26.45
C PRO A 160 11.53 33.71 -26.41
N MET A 161 12.37 34.41 -25.66
CA MET A 161 12.46 35.88 -25.64
C MET A 161 13.18 36.36 -26.89
N LYS A 162 12.48 36.43 -28.04
CA LYS A 162 13.09 36.88 -29.31
C LYS A 162 12.24 37.99 -29.92
N ASP A 163 12.87 38.92 -30.62
CA ASP A 163 12.20 39.98 -31.37
C ASP A 163 11.28 39.38 -32.45
N GLY A 164 9.99 39.67 -32.36
CA GLY A 164 8.98 39.20 -33.32
C GLY A 164 7.63 39.06 -32.66
N SER A 165 6.56 39.37 -33.35
CA SER A 165 5.20 39.17 -32.86
C SER A 165 4.93 37.67 -32.70
N THR A 166 4.73 37.26 -31.46
CA THR A 166 4.43 35.86 -31.12
C THR A 166 3.00 35.80 -30.61
N TYR A 167 2.05 35.75 -31.51
CA TYR A 167 0.65 35.60 -31.14
C TYR A 167 0.40 34.27 -30.40
N GLY A 168 -0.70 33.64 -30.44
CA GLY A 168 -1.09 32.47 -29.64
C GLY A 168 -0.04 31.36 -29.43
N LYS A 169 -0.03 30.81 -28.24
CA LYS A 169 0.79 29.66 -27.79
C LYS A 169 -0.07 28.67 -27.04
N GLY A 170 -0.18 27.48 -27.56
CA GLY A 170 -0.89 26.37 -26.94
C GLY A 170 -0.07 25.09 -26.96
N ILE A 171 -0.30 24.21 -26.03
CA ILE A 171 0.41 22.92 -26.04
C ILE A 171 -0.04 22.10 -27.26
N LEU A 172 -1.34 22.07 -27.56
CA LEU A 172 -1.84 21.35 -28.74
C LEU A 172 -1.76 22.22 -29.98
N VAL A 173 -2.29 23.46 -29.96
CA VAL A 173 -2.37 24.33 -31.13
C VAL A 173 -2.00 25.76 -30.76
N ASP A 174 -1.02 26.35 -31.46
CA ASP A 174 -0.69 27.77 -31.28
C ASP A 174 -1.76 28.67 -31.90
N TRP A 175 -2.15 28.40 -33.15
CA TRP A 175 -3.09 29.25 -33.93
C TRP A 175 -4.18 28.41 -34.59
N MET A 176 -5.41 28.73 -34.27
CA MET A 176 -6.59 28.01 -34.76
C MET A 176 -7.54 28.95 -35.52
N THR A 177 -7.89 28.57 -36.73
CA THR A 177 -8.81 29.36 -37.58
C THR A 177 -9.90 28.48 -38.18
N HIS A 178 -11.16 28.80 -37.93
CA HIS A 178 -12.33 28.08 -38.46
C HIS A 178 -12.28 26.56 -38.24
N SER A 179 -11.78 26.13 -37.10
CA SER A 179 -11.41 24.74 -36.85
C SER A 179 -12.11 24.16 -35.61
N THR A 180 -11.99 22.86 -35.43
CA THR A 180 -12.59 22.13 -34.32
C THR A 180 -11.54 21.33 -33.59
N ILE A 181 -11.53 21.38 -32.25
CA ILE A 181 -10.81 20.47 -31.36
C ILE A 181 -11.80 19.74 -30.49
N ASN A 182 -11.74 18.43 -30.47
CA ASN A 182 -12.66 17.61 -29.69
C ASN A 182 -11.97 16.43 -29.04
N ASN A 183 -12.35 16.12 -27.79
CA ASN A 183 -11.85 14.95 -27.09
C ASN A 183 -10.31 14.90 -27.02
N CYS A 184 -9.68 16.01 -26.60
CA CYS A 184 -8.23 16.17 -26.50
C CYS A 184 -7.83 16.62 -25.10
N TYR A 185 -6.62 16.29 -24.69
CA TYR A 185 -6.08 16.78 -23.43
C TYR A 185 -4.59 17.09 -23.47
N THR A 186 -4.15 17.91 -22.52
CA THR A 186 -2.74 18.29 -22.38
C THR A 186 -2.29 18.30 -20.93
N THR A 187 -1.05 17.84 -20.70
CA THR A 187 -0.34 17.94 -19.42
C THR A 187 1.07 18.49 -19.64
N GLY A 188 1.76 18.83 -18.56
CA GLY A 188 3.13 19.34 -18.61
C GLY A 188 3.20 20.83 -18.31
N SER A 189 4.03 21.58 -19.03
CA SER A 189 4.22 23.02 -18.77
C SER A 189 4.35 23.86 -20.05
N ILE A 190 3.87 25.10 -19.98
CA ILE A 190 4.12 26.12 -20.98
C ILE A 190 4.49 27.43 -20.29
N THR A 191 5.70 27.95 -20.59
CA THR A 191 6.23 29.14 -19.95
C THR A 191 6.46 30.24 -21.00
N GLY A 192 5.82 31.38 -20.80
CA GLY A 192 6.00 32.58 -21.62
C GLY A 192 7.18 33.44 -21.18
N GLY A 193 7.97 33.93 -22.12
CA GLY A 193 9.02 34.92 -21.88
C GLY A 193 8.49 36.36 -21.97
N SER A 194 9.33 37.35 -21.69
CA SER A 194 8.95 38.76 -21.40
C SER A 194 8.86 39.70 -22.60
N TYR A 195 8.13 39.41 -23.67
CA TYR A 195 7.82 40.42 -24.70
C TYR A 195 6.40 40.31 -25.23
N ILE A 196 5.90 41.38 -25.83
CA ILE A 196 4.52 41.76 -26.19
C ILE A 196 3.75 40.71 -27.00
N GLU A 197 2.41 40.68 -26.84
CA GLU A 197 1.41 39.96 -27.63
C GLU A 197 1.47 38.42 -27.52
N LYS A 198 1.25 37.90 -26.31
CA LYS A 198 1.23 36.45 -26.09
C LYS A 198 -0.09 36.01 -25.48
N TYR A 199 -0.76 35.17 -26.22
CA TYR A 199 -1.97 34.51 -25.76
C TYR A 199 -1.62 33.05 -25.45
N ILE A 200 -1.54 32.69 -24.18
CA ILE A 200 -1.11 31.37 -23.76
C ILE A 200 -2.31 30.57 -23.27
N GLY A 201 -2.52 29.39 -23.85
CA GLY A 201 -3.55 28.45 -23.43
C GLY A 201 -3.04 27.02 -23.27
N GLY A 202 -3.64 26.26 -22.39
CA GLY A 202 -3.27 24.85 -22.20
C GLY A 202 -3.55 24.01 -23.44
N ILE A 203 -4.68 24.24 -24.13
CA ILE A 203 -5.05 23.57 -25.39
C ILE A 203 -4.68 24.43 -26.57
N ALA A 204 -5.20 25.64 -26.66
CA ALA A 204 -5.02 26.50 -27.83
C ALA A 204 -4.59 27.92 -27.42
N GLY A 205 -3.63 28.50 -28.16
CA GLY A 205 -3.13 29.84 -27.87
C GLY A 205 -4.08 30.93 -28.36
N PHE A 206 -4.35 30.96 -29.65
CA PHE A 206 -5.16 31.99 -30.28
C PHE A 206 -6.21 31.46 -31.26
N LEU A 207 -7.43 31.93 -31.11
CA LEU A 207 -8.55 31.56 -31.94
C LEU A 207 -8.97 32.73 -32.84
N ASN A 208 -9.08 32.50 -34.14
CA ASN A 208 -9.57 33.47 -35.10
C ASN A 208 -10.71 32.90 -35.94
N GLY A 209 -11.75 33.65 -36.13
CA GLY A 209 -12.96 33.15 -36.83
C GLY A 209 -13.80 32.21 -35.97
N ASN A 210 -14.65 31.45 -36.65
CA ASN A 210 -15.57 30.54 -35.96
C ASN A 210 -14.84 29.25 -35.57
N ASN A 211 -14.73 28.97 -34.27
CA ASN A 211 -14.02 27.83 -33.76
C ASN A 211 -14.85 27.09 -32.70
N SER A 212 -14.58 25.80 -32.54
CA SER A 212 -15.20 24.98 -31.52
C SER A 212 -14.14 24.16 -30.76
N ILE A 213 -14.18 24.19 -29.43
CA ILE A 213 -13.38 23.31 -28.56
C ILE A 213 -14.36 22.62 -27.62
N SER A 214 -14.35 21.30 -27.63
CA SER A 214 -15.31 20.52 -26.84
C SER A 214 -14.68 19.25 -26.28
N GLN A 215 -15.16 18.80 -25.11
CA GLN A 215 -14.69 17.60 -24.42
C GLN A 215 -13.16 17.60 -24.23
N CYS A 216 -12.58 18.76 -23.91
CA CYS A 216 -11.14 18.91 -23.77
C CYS A 216 -10.77 19.30 -22.34
N TYR A 217 -9.57 18.89 -21.93
CA TYR A 217 -9.05 19.37 -20.65
C TYR A 217 -7.55 19.68 -20.69
N SER A 218 -7.11 20.49 -19.74
CA SER A 218 -5.70 20.72 -19.49
C SER A 218 -5.39 20.71 -17.99
N THR A 219 -4.33 20.00 -17.62
CA THR A 219 -3.74 20.05 -16.27
C THR A 219 -2.34 20.67 -16.30
N ALA A 220 -2.01 21.36 -17.39
CA ALA A 220 -0.70 21.96 -17.58
C ALA A 220 -0.44 23.12 -16.61
N ALA A 221 0.81 23.29 -16.22
CA ALA A 221 1.30 24.49 -15.56
C ALA A 221 1.56 25.59 -16.59
N ILE A 222 0.83 26.69 -16.51
CA ILE A 222 0.90 27.82 -17.43
C ILE A 222 1.57 28.99 -16.72
N THR A 223 2.72 29.44 -17.21
CA THR A 223 3.46 30.56 -16.60
C THR A 223 3.63 31.70 -17.59
N GLY A 224 3.17 32.90 -17.20
CA GLY A 224 3.39 34.13 -17.93
C GLY A 224 4.45 34.99 -17.23
N ASN A 225 5.61 35.14 -17.85
CA ASN A 225 6.66 36.03 -17.38
C ASN A 225 6.64 37.32 -18.18
N TYR A 226 6.06 38.38 -17.61
CA TYR A 226 5.97 39.70 -18.25
C TYR A 226 6.94 40.66 -17.60
N ASP A 227 7.68 41.44 -18.43
CA ASP A 227 8.56 42.51 -17.95
C ASP A 227 7.72 43.77 -17.78
N GLY A 228 7.45 44.15 -16.52
CA GLY A 228 6.59 45.28 -16.18
C GLY A 228 7.08 46.66 -16.66
N GLU A 229 8.29 46.81 -17.19
CA GLU A 229 8.83 48.09 -17.66
C GLU A 229 8.20 48.57 -18.99
N TYR A 230 7.71 47.63 -19.83
CA TYR A 230 7.17 47.99 -21.14
C TYR A 230 5.78 48.65 -21.08
N TYR A 231 4.98 48.33 -20.10
CA TYR A 231 3.63 48.91 -19.93
C TYR A 231 3.61 50.29 -19.31
N ALA A 232 4.71 50.72 -18.69
CA ALA A 232 4.80 52.01 -18.02
C ALA A 232 5.02 53.21 -18.97
N GLU A 233 5.44 52.99 -20.22
CA GLU A 233 5.77 54.08 -21.16
C GLU A 233 4.65 54.47 -22.13
N GLN A 234 3.50 53.77 -22.18
CA GLN A 234 2.35 54.17 -22.99
C GLN A 234 1.44 55.09 -22.16
N GLU A 235 1.80 56.36 -22.04
CA GLU A 235 0.95 57.46 -21.54
C GLU A 235 -0.22 57.76 -22.50
N GLY A 236 -1.20 56.92 -22.54
CA GLY A 236 -2.45 57.17 -23.23
C GLY A 236 -3.36 56.02 -22.89
N GLY A 237 -4.35 56.27 -22.05
CA GLY A 237 -5.23 55.21 -21.54
C GLY A 237 -5.58 54.22 -22.64
N LEU A 238 -5.09 52.98 -22.46
CA LEU A 238 -5.39 51.86 -23.33
C LEU A 238 -6.90 51.67 -23.27
N GLU A 239 -7.58 51.82 -24.40
CA GLU A 239 -8.94 51.35 -24.52
C GLU A 239 -8.94 49.82 -24.20
N PRO A 240 -9.97 49.25 -23.59
CA PRO A 240 -10.05 47.82 -23.21
C PRO A 240 -9.81 46.82 -24.35
N MET A 241 -9.59 47.31 -25.56
CA MET A 241 -9.37 46.48 -26.78
C MET A 241 -7.91 46.15 -27.06
N ASP A 242 -6.96 46.64 -26.26
CA ASP A 242 -5.54 46.46 -26.50
C ASP A 242 -4.88 45.56 -25.41
N CYS A 243 -5.59 44.50 -24.96
CA CYS A 243 -4.98 43.49 -24.11
C CYS A 243 -4.09 42.57 -24.95
N TRP A 244 -2.77 42.91 -24.99
CA TRP A 244 -1.80 42.22 -25.81
C TRP A 244 -1.32 40.89 -25.22
N ASP A 245 -1.61 40.61 -23.95
CA ASP A 245 -1.21 39.40 -23.24
C ASP A 245 -2.39 38.80 -22.47
N SER A 246 -2.60 37.51 -22.58
CA SER A 246 -3.61 36.82 -21.76
C SER A 246 -3.30 35.34 -21.56
N LEU A 247 -3.69 34.80 -20.43
CA LEU A 247 -3.49 33.40 -20.07
C LEU A 247 -4.84 32.74 -19.79
N GLY A 248 -5.06 31.59 -20.43
CA GLY A 248 -6.24 30.79 -20.18
C GLY A 248 -5.91 29.31 -19.95
N GLY A 249 -6.62 28.68 -19.08
CA GLY A 249 -6.40 27.26 -18.80
C GLY A 249 -6.62 26.37 -20.03
N ILE A 250 -7.58 26.73 -20.88
CA ILE A 250 -7.88 26.05 -22.14
C ILE A 250 -7.43 26.87 -23.33
N VAL A 251 -7.84 28.14 -23.38
CA VAL A 251 -7.60 29.04 -24.53
C VAL A 251 -6.94 30.32 -24.08
N GLY A 252 -5.84 30.74 -24.72
CA GLY A 252 -5.19 32.02 -24.45
C GLY A 252 -6.08 33.21 -24.83
N ALA A 253 -6.44 33.32 -26.10
CA ALA A 253 -7.35 34.37 -26.55
C ALA A 253 -8.20 34.01 -27.74
N SER A 254 -9.32 34.75 -27.90
CA SER A 254 -10.19 34.75 -29.08
C SER A 254 -10.49 36.18 -29.48
N TYR A 255 -10.36 36.52 -30.77
CA TYR A 255 -10.51 37.92 -31.22
C TYR A 255 -11.65 38.15 -32.22
N ARG A 256 -11.88 37.26 -33.16
CA ARG A 256 -12.91 37.43 -34.22
C ARG A 256 -13.73 36.17 -34.40
N GLY A 257 -14.98 36.32 -34.77
CA GLY A 257 -15.92 35.23 -35.06
C GLY A 257 -16.68 34.77 -33.82
N GLN A 258 -17.36 33.64 -33.95
CA GLN A 258 -18.08 32.98 -32.87
C GLN A 258 -17.27 31.79 -32.39
N VAL A 259 -16.98 31.73 -31.12
CA VAL A 259 -16.23 30.64 -30.49
C VAL A 259 -17.13 29.92 -29.51
N THR A 260 -17.19 28.60 -29.61
CA THR A 260 -17.85 27.74 -28.63
C THR A 260 -16.81 26.94 -27.88
N ILE A 261 -16.83 27.03 -26.54
CA ILE A 261 -16.04 26.17 -25.64
C ILE A 261 -17.07 25.42 -24.79
N SER A 262 -17.20 24.11 -25.00
CA SER A 262 -18.20 23.30 -24.29
C SER A 262 -17.63 22.05 -23.70
N ASP A 263 -18.18 21.66 -22.56
CA ASP A 263 -17.74 20.41 -21.89
C ASP A 263 -16.23 20.37 -21.77
N CYS A 264 -15.60 21.41 -21.24
CA CYS A 264 -14.16 21.51 -21.06
C CYS A 264 -13.83 21.76 -19.60
N TRP A 265 -12.67 21.24 -19.15
CA TRP A 265 -12.22 21.53 -17.79
C TRP A 265 -10.73 21.85 -17.71
N PHE A 266 -10.38 22.66 -16.71
CA PHE A 266 -9.01 23.01 -16.36
C PHE A 266 -8.71 22.66 -14.91
N GLY A 267 -7.67 21.88 -14.71
CA GLY A 267 -7.21 21.44 -13.38
C GLY A 267 -5.73 21.73 -13.12
N GLY A 268 -5.07 22.51 -13.98
CA GLY A 268 -3.67 22.88 -13.85
C GLY A 268 -3.44 24.10 -12.97
N GLU A 269 -2.29 24.75 -13.14
CA GLU A 269 -1.88 25.96 -12.43
C GLU A 269 -1.64 27.10 -13.43
N ILE A 270 -2.06 28.32 -13.11
CA ILE A 270 -1.71 29.51 -13.87
C ILE A 270 -0.96 30.48 -12.97
N VAL A 271 0.27 30.78 -13.34
CA VAL A 271 1.13 31.74 -12.63
C VAL A 271 1.43 32.91 -13.57
N VAL A 272 1.21 34.12 -13.09
CA VAL A 272 1.54 35.32 -13.83
C VAL A 272 2.23 36.35 -12.93
N ASN A 273 3.26 37.00 -13.41
CA ASN A 273 4.00 38.01 -12.68
C ASN A 273 3.70 39.47 -13.14
N SER A 274 2.66 39.65 -13.99
CA SER A 274 2.13 40.96 -14.39
C SER A 274 0.75 41.22 -13.79
N ILE A 275 0.50 42.43 -13.34
CA ILE A 275 -0.79 42.87 -12.79
C ILE A 275 -1.83 43.24 -13.86
N GLN A 276 -1.47 43.27 -15.14
CA GLN A 276 -2.35 43.76 -16.21
C GLN A 276 -2.84 42.69 -17.18
N ALA A 277 -2.19 41.53 -17.24
CA ALA A 277 -2.60 40.46 -18.13
C ALA A 277 -3.93 39.82 -17.68
N PRO A 278 -4.96 39.74 -18.54
CA PRO A 278 -6.15 38.97 -18.24
C PRO A 278 -5.83 37.49 -18.02
N VAL A 279 -6.37 36.93 -16.96
CA VAL A 279 -6.23 35.53 -16.61
C VAL A 279 -7.61 34.89 -16.48
N GLY A 280 -7.79 33.72 -17.08
CA GLY A 280 -9.01 32.94 -16.95
C GLY A 280 -8.74 31.44 -16.86
N GLY A 281 -9.51 30.73 -16.04
CA GLY A 281 -9.39 29.28 -15.93
C GLY A 281 -9.81 28.56 -17.22
N ILE A 282 -10.69 29.13 -18.04
CA ILE A 282 -11.07 28.59 -19.35
C ILE A 282 -10.43 29.42 -20.47
N ILE A 283 -10.67 30.73 -20.51
CA ILE A 283 -10.11 31.60 -21.56
C ILE A 283 -9.51 32.86 -20.96
N GLY A 284 -8.31 33.24 -21.39
CA GLY A 284 -7.65 34.45 -20.90
C GLY A 284 -8.37 35.71 -21.36
N TYR A 285 -8.53 35.88 -22.68
CA TYR A 285 -9.27 36.99 -23.29
C TYR A 285 -10.21 36.48 -24.37
N GLY A 286 -11.47 36.93 -24.38
CA GLY A 286 -12.44 36.47 -25.39
C GLY A 286 -13.40 37.53 -25.88
N LYS A 287 -13.68 37.50 -27.19
CA LYS A 287 -14.78 38.25 -27.79
C LYS A 287 -15.66 37.32 -28.62
N GLY A 288 -16.99 37.39 -28.41
CA GLY A 288 -17.95 36.54 -29.10
C GLY A 288 -17.82 35.05 -28.68
N VAL A 289 -17.61 34.78 -27.40
CA VAL A 289 -17.39 33.43 -26.88
C VAL A 289 -18.63 32.89 -26.17
N SER A 290 -19.00 31.66 -26.48
CA SER A 290 -19.99 30.90 -25.73
C SER A 290 -19.30 29.81 -24.94
N MET A 291 -19.39 29.84 -23.61
CA MET A 291 -18.92 28.80 -22.73
C MET A 291 -20.10 28.02 -22.15
N VAL A 292 -20.12 26.73 -22.33
CA VAL A 292 -21.22 25.87 -21.86
C VAL A 292 -20.63 24.67 -21.13
N ASN A 293 -21.15 24.38 -19.95
CA ASN A 293 -20.83 23.15 -19.25
C ASN A 293 -19.31 22.97 -18.95
N CYS A 294 -18.64 24.08 -18.59
CA CYS A 294 -17.21 24.09 -18.32
C CYS A 294 -16.91 24.04 -16.81
N LEU A 295 -15.76 23.46 -16.44
CA LEU A 295 -15.32 23.31 -15.06
C LEU A 295 -13.90 23.86 -14.87
N VAL A 296 -13.72 24.75 -13.89
CA VAL A 296 -12.40 25.16 -13.41
C VAL A 296 -12.13 24.44 -12.10
N ALA A 297 -11.43 23.29 -12.20
CA ALA A 297 -11.23 22.36 -11.10
C ALA A 297 -10.00 22.68 -10.24
N THR A 298 -9.31 23.78 -10.49
CA THR A 298 -8.20 24.25 -9.67
C THR A 298 -8.65 25.21 -8.58
N LYS A 299 -7.86 25.34 -7.53
CA LYS A 299 -8.11 26.29 -6.42
C LYS A 299 -7.39 27.64 -6.61
N GLU A 300 -6.45 27.70 -7.54
CA GLU A 300 -5.62 28.89 -7.75
C GLU A 300 -5.43 29.14 -9.24
N ILE A 301 -5.74 30.39 -9.67
CA ILE A 301 -5.45 30.90 -11.00
C ILE A 301 -4.86 32.31 -10.85
N GLY A 302 -3.69 32.57 -11.45
CA GLY A 302 -2.99 33.83 -11.28
C GLY A 302 -2.39 34.02 -9.89
N ASN A 303 -1.79 35.19 -9.65
CA ASN A 303 -1.21 35.55 -8.37
C ASN A 303 -2.20 36.39 -7.54
N ASP A 304 -2.09 36.32 -6.21
CA ASP A 304 -2.91 37.12 -5.29
C ASP A 304 -2.81 38.63 -5.61
N GLY A 305 -3.96 39.30 -5.71
CA GLY A 305 -4.05 40.74 -5.87
C GLY A 305 -4.04 41.27 -7.31
N LEU A 306 -4.19 40.38 -8.30
CA LEU A 306 -4.36 40.77 -9.72
C LEU A 306 -5.78 41.26 -9.99
N GLU A 307 -5.93 42.46 -10.58
CA GLU A 307 -7.23 43.08 -10.88
C GLU A 307 -7.98 42.42 -12.04
N ASN A 308 -7.29 41.70 -12.94
CA ASN A 308 -7.83 41.10 -14.16
C ASN A 308 -7.86 39.56 -14.16
N THR A 309 -8.01 38.95 -12.99
CA THR A 309 -8.15 37.51 -12.86
C THR A 309 -9.60 37.09 -12.65
N TYR A 310 -10.10 36.19 -13.48
CA TYR A 310 -11.49 35.72 -13.49
C TYR A 310 -11.54 34.20 -13.56
N TRP A 311 -12.46 33.57 -12.86
CA TRP A 311 -12.55 32.11 -12.87
C TRP A 311 -12.77 31.52 -14.27
N LEU A 312 -13.66 32.09 -15.08
CA LEU A 312 -13.86 31.62 -16.45
C LEU A 312 -13.04 32.41 -17.47
N GLY A 313 -13.00 33.74 -17.40
CA GLY A 313 -12.18 34.56 -18.26
C GLY A 313 -12.55 36.02 -18.34
N TYR A 314 -11.66 36.84 -18.93
CA TYR A 314 -11.93 38.22 -19.31
C TYR A 314 -12.60 38.24 -20.71
N VAL A 315 -13.87 38.54 -20.78
CA VAL A 315 -14.64 38.29 -21.99
C VAL A 315 -15.64 39.44 -22.32
N VAL A 316 -15.77 39.74 -23.63
CA VAL A 316 -16.66 40.75 -24.17
C VAL A 316 -17.67 40.06 -25.10
N ASP A 317 -18.96 40.37 -24.99
CA ASP A 317 -20.06 39.75 -25.77
C ASP A 317 -20.12 38.22 -25.53
N VAL A 318 -20.29 37.79 -24.29
CA VAL A 318 -20.19 36.39 -23.88
C VAL A 318 -21.50 35.83 -23.35
N SER A 319 -21.72 34.54 -23.64
CA SER A 319 -22.61 33.69 -22.85
C SER A 319 -21.78 32.64 -22.09
N ALA A 320 -22.04 32.48 -20.80
CA ALA A 320 -21.57 31.36 -20.04
C ALA A 320 -22.77 30.69 -19.36
N GLU A 321 -22.92 29.40 -19.54
CA GLU A 321 -24.05 28.64 -19.06
C GLU A 321 -23.57 27.34 -18.39
N ASN A 322 -24.11 27.01 -17.22
CA ASN A 322 -23.82 25.80 -16.47
C ASN A 322 -22.33 25.52 -16.25
N CYS A 323 -21.56 26.56 -15.92
CA CYS A 323 -20.14 26.42 -15.63
C CYS A 323 -19.90 26.36 -14.10
N PHE A 324 -18.82 25.69 -13.68
CA PHE A 324 -18.47 25.52 -12.27
C PHE A 324 -17.05 25.99 -12.00
N TRP A 325 -16.81 26.60 -10.82
CA TRP A 325 -15.50 27.08 -10.36
C TRP A 325 -15.40 27.07 -8.84
N SER A 326 -14.20 27.32 -8.29
CA SER A 326 -14.00 27.43 -6.84
C SER A 326 -14.77 28.59 -6.21
N ALA A 327 -15.37 28.36 -5.05
CA ALA A 327 -16.05 29.41 -4.28
C ALA A 327 -15.08 30.34 -3.53
N ASP A 328 -13.79 30.23 -3.79
CA ASP A 328 -12.78 31.16 -3.25
C ASP A 328 -12.96 32.53 -3.89
N ASP A 329 -13.24 33.53 -3.06
CA ASP A 329 -13.54 34.92 -3.46
C ASP A 329 -12.28 35.82 -3.64
N ARG A 330 -11.07 35.21 -3.68
CA ARG A 330 -9.81 35.94 -3.95
C ARG A 330 -9.78 36.56 -5.35
N TYR A 331 -10.53 36.02 -6.30
CA TYR A 331 -10.56 36.46 -7.68
C TYR A 331 -11.89 37.12 -8.00
N GLY A 332 -11.89 37.94 -9.07
CA GLY A 332 -13.07 38.67 -9.51
C GLY A 332 -14.25 37.78 -9.91
N SER A 333 -15.32 38.41 -10.41
CA SER A 333 -16.48 37.69 -10.90
C SER A 333 -16.09 36.63 -11.96
N ASN A 334 -16.93 35.62 -12.14
CA ASN A 334 -16.74 34.55 -13.11
C ASN A 334 -16.39 35.02 -14.55
N VAL A 335 -16.85 36.21 -14.94
CA VAL A 335 -16.55 36.89 -16.21
C VAL A 335 -16.48 38.40 -15.98
N SER A 336 -15.69 39.11 -16.79
CA SER A 336 -15.45 40.56 -16.64
C SER A 336 -16.65 41.46 -17.02
N ASN A 337 -17.63 40.96 -17.74
CA ASN A 337 -18.72 41.80 -18.27
C ASN A 337 -20.06 41.56 -17.55
N GLU A 338 -20.42 42.47 -16.65
CA GLU A 338 -21.67 42.45 -15.90
C GLU A 338 -22.91 42.79 -16.75
N GLU A 339 -22.73 43.34 -17.96
CA GLU A 339 -23.88 43.80 -18.79
C GLU A 339 -24.68 42.66 -19.44
N SER A 340 -24.14 41.43 -19.50
CA SER A 340 -24.81 40.34 -20.21
C SER A 340 -25.89 39.58 -19.41
N GLY A 341 -26.11 39.89 -18.14
CA GLY A 341 -27.28 39.41 -17.36
C GLY A 341 -27.45 37.90 -17.19
N ASN A 342 -26.54 37.10 -17.70
CA ASN A 342 -26.54 35.65 -17.59
C ASN A 342 -25.64 35.22 -16.44
N SER A 343 -26.25 34.72 -15.38
CA SER A 343 -25.47 34.07 -14.30
C SER A 343 -24.80 32.82 -14.86
N ALA A 344 -23.51 32.88 -14.96
CA ALA A 344 -22.72 31.96 -15.74
C ALA A 344 -22.59 30.56 -15.16
N GLY A 345 -23.03 30.31 -13.93
CA GLY A 345 -22.83 29.00 -13.29
C GLY A 345 -22.74 29.08 -11.78
N THR A 346 -22.07 28.13 -11.18
CA THR A 346 -22.09 27.91 -9.74
C THR A 346 -20.69 27.84 -9.16
N ALA A 347 -20.41 28.69 -8.18
CA ALA A 347 -19.23 28.58 -7.32
C ALA A 347 -19.41 27.40 -6.34
N THR A 348 -18.39 26.55 -6.20
CA THR A 348 -18.45 25.38 -5.33
C THR A 348 -17.20 25.27 -4.44
N ASN A 349 -17.37 24.79 -3.22
CA ASN A 349 -16.27 24.41 -2.34
C ASN A 349 -15.90 22.93 -2.45
N ASP A 350 -16.73 22.13 -3.14
CA ASP A 350 -16.55 20.70 -3.30
C ASP A 350 -16.88 20.29 -4.74
N PHE A 351 -15.85 20.13 -5.53
CA PHE A 351 -15.98 19.67 -6.92
C PHE A 351 -16.48 18.22 -7.02
N ASN A 352 -16.30 17.39 -5.97
CA ASN A 352 -16.79 16.01 -5.93
C ASN A 352 -18.27 15.89 -5.54
N SER A 353 -18.95 17.01 -5.29
CA SER A 353 -20.36 16.96 -4.93
C SER A 353 -21.22 16.41 -6.08
N ASP A 354 -22.25 15.65 -5.72
CA ASP A 354 -23.23 15.14 -6.68
C ASP A 354 -23.88 16.28 -7.50
N ASP A 355 -24.03 17.47 -6.91
CA ASP A 355 -24.61 18.63 -7.59
C ASP A 355 -23.77 19.09 -8.78
N VAL A 356 -22.44 19.06 -8.68
CA VAL A 356 -21.55 19.42 -9.80
C VAL A 356 -21.64 18.37 -10.90
N LEU A 357 -21.51 17.10 -10.57
CA LEU A 357 -21.60 16.02 -11.56
C LEU A 357 -22.96 15.98 -12.26
N LEU A 358 -24.05 16.04 -11.50
CA LEU A 358 -25.41 16.04 -12.05
C LEU A 358 -25.68 17.29 -12.91
N GLY A 359 -25.13 18.45 -12.50
CA GLY A 359 -25.22 19.68 -13.27
C GLY A 359 -24.53 19.56 -14.62
N LEU A 360 -23.32 19.02 -14.65
CA LEU A 360 -22.56 18.76 -15.87
C LEU A 360 -23.26 17.72 -16.77
N GLN A 361 -23.77 16.64 -16.20
CA GLN A 361 -24.50 15.58 -16.93
C GLN A 361 -25.81 16.08 -17.53
N ALA A 362 -26.55 16.96 -16.84
CA ALA A 362 -27.87 17.44 -17.29
C ALA A 362 -27.81 18.31 -18.55
N ASN A 363 -26.66 18.94 -18.80
CA ASN A 363 -26.46 19.87 -19.93
C ASN A 363 -25.38 19.37 -20.91
N ALA A 364 -24.91 18.16 -20.73
CA ALA A 364 -23.89 17.55 -21.59
C ALA A 364 -24.44 17.37 -23.02
N GLY A 365 -23.55 17.49 -24.01
CA GLY A 365 -23.87 17.15 -25.40
C GLY A 365 -24.24 15.65 -25.52
N SER A 366 -24.90 15.26 -26.60
CA SER A 366 -25.41 13.89 -26.80
C SER A 366 -24.33 12.81 -26.73
N ASP A 367 -23.10 13.18 -27.02
CA ASP A 367 -21.94 12.27 -27.10
C ASP A 367 -20.95 12.51 -25.96
N VAL A 368 -21.35 13.25 -24.92
CA VAL A 368 -20.52 13.59 -23.75
C VAL A 368 -21.01 12.83 -22.53
N GLU A 369 -20.13 12.08 -21.91
CA GLU A 369 -20.40 11.38 -20.65
C GLU A 369 -19.46 11.86 -19.55
N TRP A 370 -20.00 12.66 -18.63
CA TRP A 370 -19.32 13.07 -17.40
C TRP A 370 -19.47 12.00 -16.33
N VAL A 371 -18.38 11.65 -15.69
CA VAL A 371 -18.31 10.67 -14.61
C VAL A 371 -17.59 11.24 -13.38
N SER A 372 -17.75 10.58 -12.25
CA SER A 372 -17.00 10.92 -11.05
C SER A 372 -15.50 10.66 -11.26
N GLY A 373 -14.67 11.64 -10.95
CA GLY A 373 -13.22 11.58 -11.11
C GLY A 373 -12.45 11.76 -9.79
N ILE A 374 -11.14 11.85 -9.90
CA ILE A 374 -10.24 12.11 -8.76
C ILE A 374 -10.27 13.61 -8.43
N GLY A 375 -11.00 13.96 -7.39
CA GLY A 375 -11.08 15.35 -6.92
C GLY A 375 -12.10 16.23 -7.64
N HIS A 376 -12.60 15.84 -8.82
CA HIS A 376 -13.62 16.54 -9.60
C HIS A 376 -14.22 15.62 -10.68
N PRO A 377 -15.40 15.93 -11.28
CA PRO A 377 -15.91 15.21 -12.43
C PRO A 377 -14.96 15.27 -13.64
N THR A 378 -14.92 14.19 -14.41
CA THR A 378 -14.15 14.08 -15.65
C THR A 378 -14.95 13.30 -16.71
N PHE A 379 -14.31 12.94 -17.83
CA PHE A 379 -14.96 12.22 -18.92
C PHE A 379 -14.78 10.70 -18.78
N VAL A 380 -15.73 9.92 -19.25
CA VAL A 380 -15.69 8.45 -19.22
C VAL A 380 -14.44 7.85 -19.89
N TRP A 381 -13.86 8.57 -20.84
CA TRP A 381 -12.64 8.17 -21.57
C TRP A 381 -11.34 8.62 -20.90
N ASP A 382 -11.41 9.45 -19.86
CA ASP A 382 -10.25 10.03 -19.18
C ASP A 382 -9.72 9.09 -18.08
N ASP A 383 -9.04 8.04 -18.49
CA ASP A 383 -8.48 7.04 -17.57
C ASP A 383 -7.45 7.63 -16.59
N ASN A 384 -6.90 8.82 -16.88
CA ASN A 384 -5.95 9.50 -15.99
C ASN A 384 -6.62 10.12 -14.75
N ASN A 385 -7.88 10.49 -14.84
CA ASN A 385 -8.63 11.14 -13.76
C ASN A 385 -9.76 10.29 -13.18
N ILE A 386 -10.08 9.13 -13.75
CA ILE A 386 -11.00 8.15 -13.14
C ILE A 386 -10.25 7.36 -12.06
N PRO A 387 -10.84 7.17 -10.87
CA PRO A 387 -10.21 6.33 -9.83
C PRO A 387 -10.01 4.89 -10.29
N ALA A 388 -8.91 4.28 -9.91
CA ALA A 388 -8.68 2.86 -10.12
C ALA A 388 -9.66 1.98 -9.32
N ASP A 389 -9.85 0.75 -9.74
CA ASP A 389 -10.62 -0.25 -9.01
C ASP A 389 -9.77 -0.92 -7.91
N TYR A 390 -10.11 -0.65 -6.67
CA TYR A 390 -9.44 -1.21 -5.49
C TYR A 390 -10.11 -2.48 -4.94
N THR A 391 -11.10 -3.06 -5.62
CA THR A 391 -11.85 -4.23 -5.13
C THR A 391 -10.93 -5.38 -4.74
N ALA A 392 -9.91 -5.67 -5.54
CA ALA A 392 -8.93 -6.71 -5.25
C ALA A 392 -8.06 -6.38 -4.02
N VAL A 393 -7.63 -5.13 -3.88
CA VAL A 393 -6.87 -4.64 -2.71
C VAL A 393 -7.71 -4.76 -1.45
N ASP A 394 -8.96 -4.31 -1.48
CA ASP A 394 -9.87 -4.38 -0.33
C ASP A 394 -10.16 -5.81 0.09
N ALA A 395 -10.32 -6.72 -0.87
CA ALA A 395 -10.47 -8.14 -0.61
C ALA A 395 -9.21 -8.75 0.03
N ALA A 396 -8.03 -8.37 -0.42
CA ALA A 396 -6.76 -8.84 0.15
C ALA A 396 -6.56 -8.29 1.57
N ILE A 397 -6.86 -7.01 1.82
CA ILE A 397 -6.83 -6.39 3.15
C ILE A 397 -7.83 -7.10 4.09
N ALA A 398 -9.05 -7.36 3.63
CA ALA A 398 -10.05 -8.06 4.43
C ALA A 398 -9.59 -9.47 4.82
N ARG A 399 -8.94 -10.21 3.92
CA ARG A 399 -8.34 -11.51 4.24
C ARG A 399 -7.20 -11.40 5.24
N ALA A 400 -6.31 -10.42 5.07
CA ALA A 400 -5.21 -10.18 5.99
C ALA A 400 -5.71 -9.87 7.41
N THR A 401 -6.67 -8.96 7.51
CA THR A 401 -7.22 -8.52 8.81
C THR A 401 -8.06 -9.59 9.53
N ALA A 402 -8.55 -10.60 8.82
CA ALA A 402 -9.22 -11.75 9.41
C ALA A 402 -8.24 -12.76 10.05
N LEU A 403 -6.95 -12.66 9.83
CA LEU A 403 -5.93 -13.52 10.41
C LEU A 403 -5.59 -13.08 11.84
N ASP A 404 -5.37 -14.05 12.72
CA ASP A 404 -4.81 -13.77 14.05
C ASP A 404 -3.29 -13.56 13.94
N SER A 405 -2.88 -12.30 13.92
CA SER A 405 -1.47 -11.92 13.80
C SER A 405 -0.57 -12.51 14.90
N SER A 406 -1.16 -12.84 16.06
CA SER A 406 -0.40 -13.42 17.19
C SER A 406 0.18 -14.80 16.90
N LEU A 407 -0.36 -15.50 15.90
CA LEU A 407 0.05 -16.85 15.52
C LEU A 407 1.31 -16.90 14.64
N TYR A 408 1.72 -15.76 14.04
CA TYR A 408 2.77 -15.73 13.03
C TYR A 408 4.03 -15.03 13.53
N THR A 409 5.18 -15.41 12.95
CA THR A 409 6.49 -14.81 13.28
C THR A 409 6.79 -13.56 12.45
N ASN A 410 6.23 -13.48 11.23
CA ASN A 410 6.52 -12.48 10.22
C ASN A 410 5.29 -11.69 9.74
N TYR A 411 4.29 -11.50 10.59
CA TYR A 411 3.06 -10.80 10.23
C TYR A 411 3.29 -9.33 9.87
N SER A 412 4.38 -8.70 10.35
CA SER A 412 4.73 -7.32 10.02
C SER A 412 4.88 -7.08 8.51
N ALA A 413 5.31 -8.08 7.74
CA ALA A 413 5.39 -7.96 6.28
C ALA A 413 4.00 -7.76 5.63
N VAL A 414 2.95 -8.34 6.21
CA VAL A 414 1.56 -8.11 5.76
C VAL A 414 1.12 -6.70 6.13
N GLU A 415 1.42 -6.24 7.34
CA GLU A 415 1.11 -4.87 7.78
C GLU A 415 1.82 -3.83 6.90
N ASP A 416 3.10 -4.05 6.58
CA ASP A 416 3.88 -3.17 5.72
C ASP A 416 3.27 -3.11 4.31
N SER A 417 2.84 -4.24 3.74
CA SER A 417 2.19 -4.29 2.43
C SER A 417 0.85 -3.55 2.42
N ILE A 418 0.06 -3.65 3.48
CA ILE A 418 -1.21 -2.91 3.63
C ILE A 418 -0.94 -1.40 3.75
N ASN A 419 0.03 -1.00 4.55
CA ASN A 419 0.38 0.40 4.78
C ASN A 419 0.98 1.08 3.54
N SER A 420 1.53 0.30 2.60
CA SER A 420 2.07 0.81 1.34
C SER A 420 1.01 1.06 0.26
N VAL A 421 -0.27 0.75 0.52
CA VAL A 421 -1.36 0.96 -0.45
C VAL A 421 -1.57 2.45 -0.68
N ASP A 422 -1.35 2.87 -1.91
CA ASP A 422 -1.67 4.22 -2.40
C ASP A 422 -3.07 4.21 -3.01
N ARG A 423 -3.98 4.99 -2.44
CA ARG A 423 -5.38 5.08 -2.88
C ARG A 423 -5.68 6.26 -3.82
N ALA A 424 -4.63 6.96 -4.25
CA ALA A 424 -4.75 8.09 -5.17
C ALA A 424 -4.51 7.71 -6.65
N LYS A 425 -4.41 6.41 -6.95
CA LYS A 425 -4.15 5.92 -8.30
C LYS A 425 -5.38 6.05 -9.20
N SER A 426 -5.11 6.40 -10.45
CA SER A 426 -6.11 6.46 -11.51
C SER A 426 -6.28 5.11 -12.22
N LYS A 427 -7.32 5.00 -13.04
CA LYS A 427 -7.60 3.82 -13.87
C LYS A 427 -6.45 3.51 -14.84
N ALA A 428 -5.76 4.53 -15.36
CA ALA A 428 -4.54 4.35 -16.16
C ALA A 428 -3.43 3.62 -15.39
N GLN A 429 -3.46 3.68 -14.04
CA GLN A 429 -2.50 3.02 -13.16
C GLN A 429 -3.05 1.72 -12.54
N GLN A 430 -4.11 1.12 -13.12
CA GLN A 430 -4.74 -0.08 -12.57
C GLN A 430 -3.75 -1.22 -12.33
N THR A 431 -2.76 -1.40 -13.22
CA THR A 431 -1.73 -2.43 -13.07
C THR A 431 -0.91 -2.26 -11.76
N GLU A 432 -0.67 -1.02 -11.34
CA GLU A 432 0.02 -0.74 -10.07
C GLU A 432 -0.87 -1.13 -8.88
N VAL A 433 -2.17 -0.86 -8.97
CA VAL A 433 -3.15 -1.25 -7.94
C VAL A 433 -3.28 -2.77 -7.84
N ASP A 434 -3.31 -3.47 -8.97
CA ASP A 434 -3.32 -4.93 -9.01
C ASP A 434 -2.03 -5.53 -8.39
N ALA A 435 -0.89 -4.86 -8.61
CA ALA A 435 0.36 -5.24 -7.99
C ALA A 435 0.35 -5.04 -6.46
N MET A 436 -0.31 -4.00 -5.94
CA MET A 436 -0.51 -3.81 -4.50
C MET A 436 -1.35 -4.93 -3.89
N ALA A 437 -2.47 -5.31 -4.55
CA ALA A 437 -3.28 -6.45 -4.13
C ALA A 437 -2.44 -7.73 -4.08
N LYS A 438 -1.66 -7.98 -5.13
CA LYS A 438 -0.76 -9.15 -5.21
C LYS A 438 0.30 -9.12 -4.10
N ALA A 439 0.87 -7.99 -3.78
CA ALA A 439 1.88 -7.87 -2.72
C ALA A 439 1.32 -8.28 -1.35
N ILE A 440 0.08 -7.87 -1.03
CA ILE A 440 -0.60 -8.29 0.20
C ILE A 440 -0.83 -9.81 0.20
N GLU A 441 -1.30 -10.38 -0.92
CA GLU A 441 -1.53 -11.81 -1.05
C GLU A 441 -0.24 -12.63 -0.91
N ASP A 442 0.84 -12.18 -1.55
CA ASP A 442 2.15 -12.81 -1.46
C ASP A 442 2.68 -12.77 -0.01
N ALA A 443 2.48 -11.65 0.69
CA ALA A 443 2.83 -11.52 2.10
C ALA A 443 2.02 -12.46 2.99
N ILE A 444 0.71 -12.62 2.74
CA ILE A 444 -0.15 -13.60 3.43
C ILE A 444 0.34 -15.03 3.16
N ALA A 445 0.66 -15.35 1.91
CA ALA A 445 1.13 -16.68 1.51
C ALA A 445 2.49 -17.04 2.12
N ALA A 446 3.32 -16.03 2.41
CA ALA A 446 4.63 -16.19 3.03
C ALA A 446 4.59 -16.28 4.57
N LEU A 447 3.40 -16.23 5.19
CA LEU A 447 3.26 -16.28 6.64
C LEU A 447 3.78 -17.58 7.23
N GLN A 448 4.53 -17.45 8.31
CA GLN A 448 5.09 -18.57 9.05
C GLN A 448 4.52 -18.59 10.47
N TYR A 449 3.94 -19.72 10.85
CA TYR A 449 3.46 -19.90 12.20
C TYR A 449 4.61 -19.88 13.20
N LYS A 450 4.35 -19.33 14.37
CA LYS A 450 5.23 -19.50 15.54
C LYS A 450 5.32 -20.96 15.94
N ASP A 451 6.45 -21.35 16.50
CA ASP A 451 6.59 -22.67 17.10
C ASP A 451 5.65 -22.84 18.29
N ALA A 452 5.20 -24.07 18.54
CA ALA A 452 4.45 -24.40 19.73
C ALA A 452 5.35 -24.30 20.99
N ASP A 453 4.75 -23.96 22.12
CA ASP A 453 5.45 -23.90 23.41
C ASP A 453 5.59 -25.30 24.02
N TYR A 454 6.81 -25.80 24.07
CA TYR A 454 7.17 -27.09 24.65
C TYR A 454 7.57 -27.02 26.14
N THR A 455 7.44 -25.87 26.80
CA THR A 455 7.89 -25.68 28.20
C THR A 455 7.27 -26.72 29.14
N LYS A 456 5.99 -27.05 28.97
CA LYS A 456 5.32 -28.07 29.79
C LYS A 456 5.85 -29.48 29.51
N VAL A 457 6.10 -29.81 28.24
CA VAL A 457 6.67 -31.10 27.84
C VAL A 457 8.06 -31.26 28.42
N ASP A 458 8.89 -30.23 28.29
CA ASP A 458 10.27 -30.27 28.83
C ASP A 458 10.28 -30.40 30.35
N ALA A 459 9.37 -29.72 31.04
CA ALA A 459 9.18 -29.85 32.48
C ALA A 459 8.72 -31.28 32.88
N ALA A 460 7.79 -31.87 32.11
CA ALA A 460 7.32 -33.24 32.37
C ALA A 460 8.41 -34.28 32.10
N ILE A 461 9.19 -34.10 31.02
CA ILE A 461 10.36 -34.94 30.76
C ILE A 461 11.41 -34.83 31.88
N ALA A 462 11.69 -33.60 32.33
CA ALA A 462 12.63 -33.37 33.43
C ALA A 462 12.16 -34.07 34.73
N LYS A 463 10.84 -33.99 35.03
CA LYS A 463 10.26 -34.74 36.16
C LYS A 463 10.45 -36.25 35.99
N ALA A 464 10.14 -36.80 34.80
CA ALA A 464 10.32 -38.22 34.50
C ALA A 464 11.78 -38.67 34.69
N ASN A 465 12.74 -37.89 34.17
CA ASN A 465 14.15 -38.19 34.23
C ASN A 465 14.75 -38.09 35.65
N ALA A 466 14.12 -37.30 36.52
CA ALA A 466 14.52 -37.18 37.92
C ALA A 466 14.10 -38.39 38.78
N LEU A 467 13.18 -39.23 38.28
CA LEU A 467 12.75 -40.42 39.00
C LEU A 467 13.74 -41.56 38.90
N ASN A 468 14.01 -42.22 40.03
CA ASN A 468 14.80 -43.46 40.02
C ASN A 468 13.88 -44.62 39.60
N LYS A 469 14.01 -45.05 38.34
CA LYS A 469 13.19 -46.14 37.77
C LYS A 469 13.27 -47.46 38.54
N ASP A 470 14.38 -47.72 39.23
CA ASP A 470 14.55 -48.94 40.00
C ASP A 470 13.59 -49.05 41.20
N ASN A 471 13.03 -47.93 41.62
CA ASN A 471 12.08 -47.87 42.72
C ASN A 471 10.66 -48.33 42.36
N TYR A 472 10.34 -48.46 41.06
CA TYR A 472 8.97 -48.70 40.60
C TYR A 472 8.80 -50.13 40.07
N LYS A 473 7.56 -50.67 40.17
CA LYS A 473 7.19 -52.01 39.66
C LYS A 473 7.27 -52.09 38.15
N ASP A 474 6.79 -51.03 37.47
CA ASP A 474 6.84 -50.84 36.02
C ASP A 474 7.06 -49.37 35.70
N PHE A 475 8.05 -49.07 34.90
CA PHE A 475 8.38 -47.70 34.43
C PHE A 475 8.19 -47.56 32.92
N THR A 476 7.80 -48.63 32.21
CA THR A 476 7.69 -48.67 30.72
C THR A 476 6.70 -47.67 30.19
N GLY A 477 5.61 -47.38 30.91
CA GLY A 477 4.62 -46.40 30.51
C GLY A 477 5.18 -44.97 30.45
N VAL A 478 6.05 -44.61 31.40
CA VAL A 478 6.73 -43.30 31.40
C VAL A 478 7.73 -43.21 30.26
N GLU A 479 8.56 -44.25 30.06
CA GLU A 479 9.50 -44.30 28.93
C GLU A 479 8.78 -44.22 27.59
N ALA A 480 7.65 -44.89 27.40
CA ALA A 480 6.84 -44.84 26.20
C ALA A 480 6.25 -43.44 25.95
N ALA A 481 5.73 -42.79 27.01
CA ALA A 481 5.18 -41.43 26.90
C ALA A 481 6.25 -40.40 26.55
N VAL A 482 7.45 -40.50 27.14
CA VAL A 482 8.59 -39.64 26.82
C VAL A 482 9.07 -39.85 25.38
N ASN A 483 9.17 -41.09 24.92
CA ASN A 483 9.59 -41.44 23.56
C ASN A 483 8.55 -41.07 22.49
N ALA A 484 7.29 -40.94 22.85
CA ALA A 484 6.21 -40.54 21.95
C ALA A 484 6.19 -39.02 21.66
N VAL A 485 7.04 -38.24 22.37
CA VAL A 485 7.10 -36.77 22.14
C VAL A 485 7.62 -36.47 20.74
N THR A 486 6.82 -35.76 19.96
CA THR A 486 7.22 -35.23 18.65
C THR A 486 7.50 -33.74 18.75
N ARG A 487 8.58 -33.29 18.12
CA ARG A 487 9.01 -31.87 18.09
C ARG A 487 8.72 -31.25 16.73
N GLY A 488 8.75 -29.92 16.62
CA GLY A 488 8.58 -29.19 15.38
C GLY A 488 7.12 -28.88 15.03
N LYS A 489 6.21 -28.98 16.01
CA LYS A 489 4.83 -28.51 15.86
C LYS A 489 4.78 -27.00 15.99
N ASN A 490 3.84 -26.39 15.26
CA ASN A 490 3.59 -24.96 15.34
C ASN A 490 2.50 -24.64 16.40
N ILE A 491 2.29 -23.35 16.64
CA ILE A 491 1.39 -22.87 17.68
C ILE A 491 -0.08 -23.31 17.48
N THR A 492 -0.53 -23.57 16.25
CA THR A 492 -1.90 -24.05 15.99
C THR A 492 -2.09 -25.49 16.49
N GLU A 493 -1.00 -26.22 16.74
CA GLU A 493 -0.96 -27.58 17.27
C GLU A 493 -0.64 -27.60 18.77
N GLN A 494 -0.71 -26.46 19.48
CA GLN A 494 -0.38 -26.34 20.90
C GLN A 494 -1.16 -27.36 21.77
N THR A 495 -2.41 -27.61 21.44
CA THR A 495 -3.24 -28.60 22.16
C THR A 495 -2.63 -30.00 22.12
N GLU A 496 -2.02 -30.38 20.98
CA GLU A 496 -1.36 -31.68 20.86
C GLU A 496 -0.07 -31.72 21.69
N VAL A 497 0.67 -30.61 21.71
CA VAL A 497 1.87 -30.49 22.56
C VAL A 497 1.51 -30.57 24.04
N ASP A 498 0.45 -29.87 24.46
CA ASP A 498 -0.02 -29.96 25.84
C ASP A 498 -0.52 -31.37 26.21
N ALA A 499 -1.11 -32.10 25.26
CA ALA A 499 -1.50 -33.49 25.46
C ALA A 499 -0.29 -34.43 25.65
N MET A 500 0.85 -34.16 24.97
CA MET A 500 2.10 -34.92 25.21
C MET A 500 2.62 -34.70 26.63
N ALA A 501 2.62 -33.46 27.11
CA ALA A 501 3.02 -33.17 28.49
C ALA A 501 2.13 -33.91 29.50
N LYS A 502 0.79 -33.84 29.26
CA LYS A 502 -0.18 -34.53 30.10
C LYS A 502 0.00 -36.06 30.09
N ALA A 503 0.29 -36.67 28.95
CA ALA A 503 0.53 -38.09 28.85
C ALA A 503 1.72 -38.53 29.69
N ILE A 504 2.80 -37.76 29.72
CA ILE A 504 3.97 -38.03 30.61
C ILE A 504 3.57 -37.88 32.08
N GLU A 505 2.85 -36.82 32.43
CA GLU A 505 2.40 -36.58 33.81
C GLU A 505 1.43 -37.66 34.28
N ASP A 506 0.50 -38.10 33.44
CA ASP A 506 -0.43 -39.19 33.75
C ASP A 506 0.34 -40.52 33.95
N ALA A 507 1.34 -40.79 33.08
CA ALA A 507 2.18 -41.98 33.23
C ALA A 507 3.01 -41.96 34.54
N ILE A 508 3.54 -40.79 34.92
CA ILE A 508 4.23 -40.61 36.20
C ILE A 508 3.26 -40.84 37.36
N ALA A 509 2.04 -40.30 37.28
CA ALA A 509 1.04 -40.45 38.33
C ALA A 509 0.56 -41.89 38.50
N ALA A 510 0.64 -42.71 37.45
CA ALA A 510 0.26 -44.14 37.50
C ALA A 510 1.33 -45.04 38.07
N LEU A 511 2.54 -44.52 38.34
CA LEU A 511 3.65 -45.30 38.87
C LEU A 511 3.36 -45.89 40.26
N GLN A 512 3.68 -47.14 40.41
CA GLN A 512 3.61 -47.85 41.69
C GLN A 512 4.99 -48.23 42.18
N TYR A 513 5.31 -47.89 43.42
CA TYR A 513 6.54 -48.28 44.02
C TYR A 513 6.64 -49.79 44.17
N LYS A 514 7.84 -50.35 44.04
CA LYS A 514 8.14 -51.69 44.47
C LYS A 514 7.95 -51.82 45.98
N ASP A 515 7.54 -52.99 46.42
CA ASP A 515 7.45 -53.26 47.84
C ASP A 515 8.86 -53.26 48.46
N ALA A 516 8.99 -52.87 49.70
CA ALA A 516 10.24 -52.95 50.45
C ALA A 516 10.64 -54.43 50.65
N ASP A 517 11.93 -54.68 50.70
CA ASP A 517 12.49 -56.00 51.00
C ASP A 517 12.46 -56.29 52.51
N TYR A 518 11.57 -57.22 52.88
CA TYR A 518 11.39 -57.65 54.25
C TYR A 518 12.29 -58.90 54.63
N THR A 519 13.18 -59.37 53.74
CA THR A 519 13.97 -60.57 53.94
C THR A 519 14.71 -60.54 55.24
N LYS A 520 15.30 -59.39 55.60
CA LYS A 520 16.04 -59.24 56.89
C LYS A 520 15.11 -59.27 58.10
N VAL A 521 13.92 -58.63 57.97
CA VAL A 521 12.92 -58.64 59.05
C VAL A 521 12.46 -60.08 59.30
N ASP A 522 12.12 -60.79 58.20
CA ASP A 522 11.61 -62.14 58.25
C ASP A 522 12.67 -63.09 58.85
N ALA A 523 13.93 -62.88 58.46
CA ALA A 523 15.05 -63.62 59.06
C ALA A 523 15.26 -63.31 60.55
N ALA A 524 15.09 -62.03 60.97
CA ALA A 524 15.22 -61.67 62.38
C ALA A 524 14.03 -62.20 63.21
N ILE A 525 12.81 -62.16 62.65
CA ILE A 525 11.63 -62.79 63.28
C ILE A 525 11.84 -64.31 63.41
N ALA A 526 12.30 -64.98 62.35
CA ALA A 526 12.61 -66.42 62.43
C ALA A 526 13.65 -66.76 63.52
N LYS A 527 14.71 -65.93 63.60
CA LYS A 527 15.70 -66.08 64.70
C LYS A 527 15.02 -65.91 66.09
N ALA A 528 14.20 -64.86 66.24
CA ALA A 528 13.47 -64.62 67.51
C ALA A 528 12.57 -65.77 67.86
N ASN A 529 11.79 -66.31 66.88
CA ASN A 529 10.89 -67.44 67.12
C ASN A 529 11.58 -68.78 67.34
N ALA A 530 12.84 -68.95 66.89
CA ALA A 530 13.66 -70.14 67.18
C ALA A 530 14.21 -70.15 68.57
N LEU A 531 14.17 -69.06 69.33
CA LEU A 531 14.63 -68.98 70.68
C LEU A 531 13.59 -69.51 71.66
N ASN A 532 14.00 -70.40 72.57
CA ASN A 532 13.12 -70.80 73.65
C ASN A 532 13.16 -69.71 74.74
N LYS A 533 12.02 -68.98 74.84
CA LYS A 533 11.92 -67.86 75.80
C LYS A 533 12.11 -68.23 77.24
N ASP A 534 11.84 -69.51 77.60
CA ASP A 534 12.01 -69.97 79.00
C ASP A 534 13.44 -69.98 79.44
N ASN A 535 14.41 -69.95 78.51
CA ASN A 535 15.85 -69.92 78.74
C ASN A 535 16.39 -68.53 79.12
N TYR A 536 15.55 -67.43 79.01
CA TYR A 536 16.03 -66.09 79.22
C TYR A 536 15.31 -65.39 80.39
N LYS A 537 15.95 -64.41 81.00
CA LYS A 537 15.44 -63.68 82.17
C LYS A 537 14.20 -62.84 81.80
N ASP A 538 14.33 -62.16 80.74
CA ASP A 538 13.26 -61.31 80.16
C ASP A 538 13.26 -61.44 78.65
N PHE A 539 12.14 -61.78 78.02
CA PHE A 539 11.98 -61.91 76.59
C PHE A 539 11.07 -60.82 76.01
N THR A 540 10.53 -59.95 76.89
CA THR A 540 9.54 -58.94 76.54
C THR A 540 10.05 -57.98 75.46
N GLY A 541 11.35 -57.57 75.50
CA GLY A 541 11.95 -56.71 74.54
C GLY A 541 11.90 -57.27 73.09
N VAL A 542 12.10 -58.59 72.94
CA VAL A 542 12.03 -59.27 71.65
C VAL A 542 10.60 -59.33 71.16
N GLU A 543 9.65 -59.67 72.06
CA GLU A 543 8.21 -59.72 71.70
C GLU A 543 7.72 -58.32 71.27
N VAL A 544 8.09 -57.27 71.95
CA VAL A 544 7.78 -55.88 71.62
C VAL A 544 8.36 -55.50 70.22
N ALA A 545 9.61 -55.85 69.95
CA ALA A 545 10.28 -55.56 68.72
C ALA A 545 9.63 -56.32 67.53
N VAL A 546 9.28 -57.59 67.75
CA VAL A 546 8.56 -58.39 66.71
C VAL A 546 7.15 -57.84 66.45
N ASN A 547 6.40 -57.50 67.49
CA ASN A 547 5.06 -56.96 67.36
C ASN A 547 5.00 -55.53 66.77
N ALA A 548 6.13 -54.77 66.84
CA ALA A 548 6.25 -53.42 66.27
C ALA A 548 6.50 -53.47 64.75
N VAL A 549 6.71 -54.63 64.16
CA VAL A 549 6.87 -54.74 62.69
C VAL A 549 5.61 -54.36 61.94
N THR A 550 5.74 -53.31 61.11
CA THR A 550 4.67 -52.85 60.18
C THR A 550 5.02 -53.36 58.79
N ARG A 551 4.01 -53.95 58.08
CA ARG A 551 4.12 -54.45 56.71
C ARG A 551 3.50 -53.49 55.73
N GLY A 552 3.77 -53.63 54.42
CA GLY A 552 3.17 -52.83 53.36
C GLY A 552 3.94 -51.56 53.05
N LYS A 553 5.16 -51.40 53.54
CA LYS A 553 6.06 -50.31 53.16
C LYS A 553 6.61 -50.56 51.76
N ASN A 554 6.89 -49.46 51.04
CA ASN A 554 7.48 -49.53 49.72
C ASN A 554 9.02 -49.35 49.79
N ILE A 555 9.69 -49.52 48.64
CA ILE A 555 11.17 -49.49 48.55
C ILE A 555 11.78 -48.17 49.02
N THR A 556 11.08 -47.01 48.94
CA THR A 556 11.59 -45.72 49.40
C THR A 556 11.66 -45.68 50.93
N GLU A 557 10.95 -46.58 51.61
CA GLU A 557 10.91 -46.73 53.06
C GLU A 557 11.81 -47.91 53.54
N GLN A 558 12.66 -48.45 52.64
CA GLN A 558 13.53 -49.59 52.95
C GLN A 558 14.36 -49.39 54.22
N SER A 559 14.83 -48.14 54.44
CA SER A 559 15.59 -47.81 55.66
C SER A 559 14.79 -48.03 56.96
N GLU A 560 13.47 -47.82 56.91
CA GLU A 560 12.59 -48.09 58.07
C GLU A 560 12.42 -49.59 58.27
N VAL A 561 12.29 -50.34 57.18
CA VAL A 561 12.23 -51.81 57.22
C VAL A 561 13.52 -52.39 57.78
N ASP A 562 14.66 -51.88 57.32
CA ASP A 562 15.99 -52.32 57.88
C ASP A 562 16.15 -51.98 59.38
N LYS A 563 15.57 -50.84 59.83
CA LYS A 563 15.58 -50.51 61.27
C LYS A 563 14.69 -51.47 62.08
N MET A 564 13.57 -51.95 61.54
CA MET A 564 12.75 -52.95 62.22
C MET A 564 13.52 -54.27 62.37
N ALA A 565 14.21 -54.71 61.31
CA ALA A 565 15.09 -55.90 61.42
C ALA A 565 16.17 -55.74 62.51
N LYS A 566 16.85 -54.59 62.45
CA LYS A 566 17.86 -54.27 63.43
C LYS A 566 17.32 -54.22 64.87
N ALA A 567 16.15 -53.65 65.10
CA ALA A 567 15.53 -53.59 66.43
C ALA A 567 15.27 -54.98 67.02
N ILE A 568 14.84 -55.93 66.16
CA ILE A 568 14.67 -57.34 66.62
C ILE A 568 16.01 -57.98 66.91
N GLU A 569 17.03 -57.74 66.07
CA GLU A 569 18.38 -58.30 66.28
C GLU A 569 19.03 -57.75 67.55
N ASP A 570 18.88 -56.41 67.77
CA ASP A 570 19.39 -55.75 68.95
C ASP A 570 18.70 -56.30 70.24
N ALA A 571 17.37 -56.51 70.18
CA ALA A 571 16.60 -57.06 71.25
C ALA A 571 17.03 -58.53 71.57
N ILE A 572 17.26 -59.33 70.49
CA ILE A 572 17.81 -60.68 70.65
C ILE A 572 19.20 -60.64 71.27
N ALA A 573 20.09 -59.74 70.87
CA ALA A 573 21.46 -59.60 71.40
C ALA A 573 21.44 -59.14 72.85
N ALA A 574 20.43 -58.42 73.29
CA ALA A 574 20.29 -57.96 74.69
C ALA A 574 19.75 -59.05 75.62
N LEU A 575 19.43 -60.25 75.10
CA LEU A 575 18.88 -61.32 75.95
C LEU A 575 19.89 -61.87 76.92
N GLU A 576 19.54 -61.90 78.19
CA GLU A 576 20.33 -62.57 79.25
C GLU A 576 19.77 -63.94 79.54
N LYS A 577 20.62 -65.01 79.45
CA LYS A 577 20.21 -66.35 79.81
C LYS A 577 19.96 -66.51 81.32
N LYS A 578 18.95 -67.26 81.65
CA LYS A 578 18.74 -67.68 83.00
C LYS A 578 19.96 -68.57 83.47
N PRO A 579 20.46 -68.42 84.72
CA PRO A 579 21.47 -69.30 85.24
C PRO A 579 20.99 -70.74 85.16
N ALA A 580 21.89 -71.70 84.78
CA ALA A 580 21.58 -73.14 84.83
C ALA A 580 21.25 -73.52 86.24
N SER A 581 20.09 -74.16 86.52
CA SER A 581 19.71 -74.63 87.83
C SER A 581 20.62 -75.76 88.27
N THR A 582 21.63 -75.48 89.13
CA THR A 582 22.29 -76.47 89.96
C THR A 582 21.42 -76.70 91.18
N LYS A 583 21.07 -77.95 91.44
CA LYS A 583 20.32 -78.47 92.60
C LYS A 583 21.01 -78.07 93.91
N PRO A 584 20.28 -77.93 95.03
CA PRO A 584 20.57 -77.01 96.10
C PRO A 584 21.59 -77.51 97.12
N GLY A 585 22.38 -76.63 97.58
CA GLY A 585 23.17 -76.72 98.84
C GLY A 585 23.05 -75.38 99.55
N THR A 586 22.33 -75.47 100.59
CA THR A 586 22.17 -74.58 101.76
C THR A 586 22.94 -73.28 101.92
N SER A 587 22.16 -72.30 102.30
CA SER A 587 22.34 -71.23 103.31
C SER A 587 23.14 -69.96 102.97
N ASP A 588 22.38 -68.96 103.22
CA ASP A 588 22.59 -67.74 103.99
C ASP A 588 22.87 -66.39 103.26
N LYS A 589 21.89 -65.56 103.53
CA LYS A 589 22.02 -64.12 103.81
C LYS A 589 22.16 -63.12 102.65
N SER A 590 21.09 -62.37 102.54
CA SER A 590 20.96 -60.99 101.98
C SER A 590 22.06 -60.02 102.48
N PRO A 591 22.33 -58.85 101.93
CA PRO A 591 21.23 -57.93 101.57
C PRO A 591 21.47 -57.02 100.33
N LEU A 592 20.31 -56.41 99.90
CA LEU A 592 20.05 -55.07 99.38
C LEU A 592 21.09 -54.37 98.52
N THR A 593 20.77 -53.97 97.36
CA THR A 593 20.29 -52.61 96.90
C THR A 593 20.18 -52.58 95.41
N GLY A 594 19.06 -52.21 94.89
CA GLY A 594 18.56 -51.11 94.13
C GLY A 594 19.37 -50.64 92.95
N ASN A 595 18.85 -50.80 91.84
CA ASN A 595 18.57 -49.60 91.01
C ASN A 595 17.64 -49.90 89.84
N THR A 596 16.51 -49.28 89.93
CA THR A 596 15.60 -49.00 88.84
C THR A 596 16.32 -48.06 87.92
N SER A 597 16.35 -48.34 86.69
CA SER A 597 16.23 -47.21 85.73
C SER A 597 16.26 -47.63 84.30
N ASN A 598 15.37 -47.02 83.63
CA ASN A 598 15.47 -46.52 82.27
C ASN A 598 14.91 -47.36 81.11
N LEU A 599 13.82 -48.07 81.37
CA LEU A 599 12.97 -48.48 80.22
C LEU A 599 12.12 -47.37 79.71
N ALA A 600 11.91 -46.25 80.46
CA ALA A 600 11.09 -45.10 80.04
C ALA A 600 11.81 -44.10 79.15
N LEU A 601 13.15 -44.16 79.02
CA LEU A 601 13.93 -43.19 78.25
C LEU A 601 14.03 -43.53 76.77
N TRP A 602 13.76 -44.79 76.39
CA TRP A 602 13.84 -45.20 74.99
C TRP A 602 12.51 -45.08 74.21
N ILE A 603 11.39 -45.03 74.94
CA ILE A 603 10.06 -44.83 74.29
C ILE A 603 9.80 -43.36 73.97
N SER A 604 10.46 -42.42 74.65
CA SER A 604 10.26 -40.97 74.34
C SER A 604 11.16 -40.46 73.21
N LEU A 605 12.17 -41.19 72.73
CA LEU A 605 13.00 -40.77 71.61
C LEU A 605 12.45 -41.18 70.23
N LEU A 606 11.47 -42.09 70.18
CA LEU A 606 10.84 -42.59 68.93
C LEU A 606 9.62 -41.81 68.50
N LEU A 607 9.09 -40.89 69.36
CA LEU A 607 7.94 -40.01 69.05
C LEU A 607 8.32 -38.57 68.70
N ALA A 608 9.60 -38.19 68.78
CA ALA A 608 10.03 -36.82 68.52
C ALA A 608 10.63 -36.56 67.13
N SER A 609 10.71 -37.56 66.22
CA SER A 609 11.24 -37.35 64.87
C SER A 609 10.21 -37.38 63.76
N GLY A 610 8.92 -37.44 64.07
CA GLY A 610 7.81 -37.50 63.10
C GLY A 610 7.02 -36.23 62.89
N GLY A 611 7.43 -35.06 63.42
CA GLY A 611 6.58 -33.89 63.42
C GLY A 611 7.27 -32.57 63.20
N ALA A 612 8.01 -32.38 62.12
CA ALA A 612 8.44 -31.03 61.74
C ALA A 612 8.92 -30.95 60.29
N THR A 613 7.96 -30.92 59.35
CA THR A 613 8.18 -30.19 58.06
C THR A 613 6.82 -29.99 57.36
N LEU A 614 6.03 -29.07 57.85
CA LEU A 614 4.96 -28.44 57.13
C LEU A 614 4.61 -27.12 57.84
N ALA A 615 5.35 -26.07 57.56
CA ALA A 615 4.93 -24.67 57.65
C ALA A 615 6.11 -23.73 57.46
N ALA A 616 6.35 -23.30 56.25
CA ALA A 616 6.88 -21.98 55.88
C ALA A 616 7.07 -22.01 54.38
N THR A 617 6.18 -21.38 53.64
CA THR A 617 6.41 -20.05 53.11
C THR A 617 5.22 -19.62 52.26
N VAL A 618 4.36 -18.88 52.89
CA VAL A 618 3.54 -17.86 52.18
C VAL A 618 3.85 -16.56 52.89
N ALA A 619 4.68 -15.72 52.30
CA ALA A 619 4.67 -14.28 52.52
C ALA A 619 5.65 -13.56 51.59
N GLY A 620 5.13 -12.76 50.70
CA GLY A 620 5.74 -11.48 50.43
C GLY A 620 6.57 -11.34 49.15
N ARG A 621 5.96 -10.77 48.14
CA ARG A 621 6.38 -9.40 47.73
C ARG A 621 5.55 -8.88 46.57
N LYS A 622 4.60 -7.97 46.88
CA LYS A 622 4.22 -6.89 45.98
C LYS A 622 5.42 -5.96 45.80
N LYS A 623 5.78 -5.65 44.58
CA LYS A 623 6.42 -4.38 44.27
C LYS A 623 5.83 -3.80 42.99
N LYS A 624 5.22 -2.63 43.17
CA LYS A 624 4.89 -1.61 42.18
C LYS A 624 6.10 -1.29 41.28
N TYR A 625 5.84 -1.04 40.01
CA TYR A 625 6.46 0.09 39.35
C TYR A 625 5.46 0.71 38.35
N ASN A 626 5.13 1.98 38.62
CA ASN A 626 4.64 2.96 37.67
C ASN A 626 5.79 3.43 36.78
N ARG A 627 5.56 3.46 35.50
CA ARG A 627 5.73 4.64 34.64
C ARG A 627 5.28 4.29 33.24
#